data_1537e32e2565385284dd617f20214c79
#
_entry.id   1537e32e2565385284dd617f20214c79
#
_cell.length_a   1.000
_cell.length_b   1.000
_cell.length_c   1.000
_cell.angle_alpha   90.00
_cell.angle_beta   90.00
_cell.angle_gamma   90.00
#
_symmetry.space_group_name_H-M   'P 1'
#
loop_
_entity.id
_entity.type
_entity.pdbx_description
1 polymer ?
#
loop_
_entity_poly.entity_id
_entity_poly.type
_entity_poly.pdbx_seq_one_letter_code
_entity_poly.pdbx_strand_id
1 'polypeptide(L)'
;LAAAVLCFENGIIGTVTVSDSIVSPWSWELTSREYPIYPMTSESCYLIGGSEGSLSVPDLTVWTHKDEKNWWNPISGTISPREASDPLINQITNFADVIRGKADALVTGLDGLKTLLVIEAIQKAAETRTLVEVECSLKISTNGVAAQ
;
A
#
# COMPACT_ATOMS: atom_id res chain seq x y z
N LEU A 1 -4.44 -0.29 -18.87
CA LEU A 1 -4.24 -1.52 -18.10
C LEU A 1 -2.75 -1.82 -17.96
N ALA A 2 -2.28 -2.02 -16.76
CA ALA A 2 -0.94 -2.51 -16.45
C ALA A 2 -1.01 -3.57 -15.35
N ALA A 3 -0.10 -4.55 -15.41
CA ALA A 3 0.12 -5.53 -14.36
C ALA A 3 1.65 -5.70 -14.19
N ALA A 4 2.11 -5.73 -12.96
CA ALA A 4 3.51 -5.86 -12.63
C ALA A 4 3.73 -6.84 -11.47
N VAL A 5 4.88 -7.48 -11.46
CA VAL A 5 5.39 -8.27 -10.33
C VAL A 5 6.53 -7.47 -9.71
N LEU A 6 6.46 -7.27 -8.39
CA LEU A 6 7.49 -6.62 -7.59
C LEU A 6 8.23 -7.69 -6.78
N CYS A 7 9.55 -7.76 -6.92
CA CYS A 7 10.41 -8.64 -6.15
C CYS A 7 11.19 -7.80 -5.15
N PHE A 8 11.00 -8.03 -3.86
CA PHE A 8 11.71 -7.32 -2.81
C PHE A 8 12.98 -8.08 -2.39
N GLU A 9 14.00 -7.37 -1.95
CA GLU A 9 15.29 -7.95 -1.52
C GLU A 9 15.14 -9.00 -0.41
N ASN A 10 14.13 -8.85 0.44
CA ASN A 10 13.83 -9.79 1.52
C ASN A 10 13.04 -11.05 1.06
N GLY A 11 12.85 -11.23 -0.25
CA GLY A 11 12.14 -12.36 -0.82
C GLY A 11 10.61 -12.23 -0.88
N ILE A 12 10.05 -11.13 -0.43
CA ILE A 12 8.61 -10.86 -0.60
C ILE A 12 8.33 -10.62 -2.09
N ILE A 13 7.21 -11.14 -2.57
CA ILE A 13 6.72 -10.91 -3.93
C ILE A 13 5.37 -10.18 -3.83
N GLY A 14 5.25 -9.08 -4.55
CA GLY A 14 4.02 -8.33 -4.71
C GLY A 14 3.54 -8.33 -6.15
N THR A 15 2.24 -8.19 -6.33
CA THR A 15 1.63 -7.96 -7.65
C THR A 15 0.83 -6.68 -7.60
N VAL A 16 0.91 -5.90 -8.67
CA VAL A 16 0.12 -4.67 -8.85
C VAL A 16 -0.64 -4.77 -10.16
N THR A 17 -1.92 -4.52 -10.11
CA THR A 17 -2.77 -4.40 -11.30
C THR A 17 -3.47 -3.06 -11.25
N VAL A 18 -3.40 -2.30 -12.34
CA VAL A 18 -4.04 -0.99 -12.46
C VAL A 18 -4.72 -0.85 -13.82
N SER A 19 -5.90 -0.27 -13.83
CA SER A 19 -6.65 0.03 -15.05
C SER A 19 -7.61 1.18 -14.81
N ASP A 20 -7.77 2.00 -15.82
CA ASP A 20 -8.77 3.09 -15.94
C ASP A 20 -9.98 2.68 -16.81
N SER A 21 -9.95 1.49 -17.38
CA SER A 21 -10.91 1.05 -18.42
C SER A 21 -11.71 -0.19 -18.05
N ILE A 22 -11.44 -0.83 -16.93
CA ILE A 22 -12.22 -1.98 -16.45
C ILE A 22 -13.18 -1.58 -15.33
N VAL A 23 -14.36 -2.17 -15.31
CA VAL A 23 -15.28 -2.07 -14.18
C VAL A 23 -14.82 -3.03 -13.10
N SER A 24 -14.45 -2.50 -11.95
CA SER A 24 -13.86 -3.28 -10.86
C SER A 24 -14.30 -2.75 -9.50
N PRO A 25 -14.67 -3.63 -8.55
CA PRO A 25 -15.04 -3.24 -7.19
C PRO A 25 -13.85 -3.08 -6.23
N TRP A 26 -12.60 -3.29 -6.70
CA TRP A 26 -11.42 -3.49 -5.88
C TRP A 26 -10.55 -2.24 -5.71
N SER A 27 -11.06 -1.03 -5.94
CA SER A 27 -10.31 0.18 -5.64
C SER A 27 -10.37 0.51 -4.15
N TRP A 28 -9.38 1.27 -3.66
CA TRP A 28 -9.37 1.75 -2.28
C TRP A 28 -10.62 2.58 -1.97
N GLU A 29 -10.98 3.47 -2.86
CA GLU A 29 -12.11 4.40 -2.73
C GLU A 29 -13.44 3.66 -2.52
N LEU A 30 -13.65 2.56 -3.27
CA LEU A 30 -14.88 1.77 -3.19
C LEU A 30 -14.90 0.83 -1.99
N THR A 31 -13.76 0.40 -1.50
CA THR A 31 -13.65 -0.63 -0.45
C THR A 31 -13.41 -0.05 0.94
N SER A 32 -12.70 1.09 1.06
CA SER A 32 -12.26 1.63 2.34
C SER A 32 -13.38 2.24 3.19
N ARG A 33 -14.44 2.76 2.57
CA ARG A 33 -15.53 3.47 3.25
C ARG A 33 -15.09 4.74 3.99
N GLU A 34 -13.97 5.31 3.63
CA GLU A 34 -13.41 6.49 4.29
C GLU A 34 -13.97 7.80 3.73
N TYR A 35 -14.45 7.77 2.50
CA TYR A 35 -14.99 8.96 1.85
C TYR A 35 -16.39 8.68 1.29
N PRO A 36 -17.45 9.33 1.84
CA PRO A 36 -18.83 8.94 1.60
C PRO A 36 -19.37 9.26 0.20
N ILE A 37 -18.58 9.97 -0.63
CA ILE A 37 -18.99 10.28 -2.01
C ILE A 37 -18.90 9.05 -2.93
N TYR A 38 -18.08 8.06 -2.57
CA TYR A 38 -17.94 6.84 -3.35
C TYR A 38 -18.95 5.78 -2.92
N PRO A 39 -19.60 5.09 -3.87
CA PRO A 39 -20.45 3.96 -3.55
C PRO A 39 -19.60 2.81 -2.95
N MET A 40 -20.07 2.25 -1.85
CA MET A 40 -19.33 1.22 -1.13
C MET A 40 -19.53 -0.16 -1.75
N THR A 41 -18.46 -0.96 -1.76
CA THR A 41 -18.50 -2.41 -2.00
C THR A 41 -18.07 -3.18 -0.75
N SER A 42 -18.34 -4.48 -0.72
CA SER A 42 -17.91 -5.38 0.37
C SER A 42 -16.62 -6.12 0.04
N GLU A 43 -15.90 -5.67 -0.97
CA GLU A 43 -14.64 -6.26 -1.43
C GLU A 43 -13.44 -5.69 -0.68
N SER A 44 -12.29 -6.31 -0.88
CA SER A 44 -10.98 -5.82 -0.44
C SER A 44 -10.08 -5.55 -1.64
N CYS A 45 -9.20 -4.57 -1.53
CA CYS A 45 -8.30 -4.18 -2.60
C CYS A 45 -6.85 -4.65 -2.39
N TYR A 46 -6.47 -5.01 -1.17
CA TYR A 46 -5.17 -5.61 -0.88
C TYR A 46 -5.36 -6.97 -0.22
N LEU A 47 -4.63 -7.96 -0.73
CA LEU A 47 -4.54 -9.32 -0.18
C LEU A 47 -3.08 -9.58 0.19
N ILE A 48 -2.82 -9.85 1.46
CA ILE A 48 -1.48 -10.05 1.99
C ILE A 48 -1.40 -11.50 2.49
N GLY A 49 -0.54 -12.30 1.89
CA GLY A 49 -0.33 -13.69 2.26
C GLY A 49 0.97 -13.89 3.03
N GLY A 50 0.94 -14.64 4.10
CA GLY A 50 2.09 -15.06 4.86
C GLY A 50 2.03 -16.55 5.18
N SER A 51 3.13 -17.11 5.70
CA SER A 51 3.23 -18.53 6.05
C SER A 51 2.30 -18.95 7.20
N GLU A 52 1.95 -18.02 8.08
CA GLU A 52 1.11 -18.29 9.26
C GLU A 52 -0.34 -17.85 9.08
N GLY A 53 -0.63 -17.04 8.08
CA GLY A 53 -1.96 -16.56 7.79
C GLY A 53 -1.97 -15.53 6.70
N SER A 54 -3.15 -15.02 6.38
CA SER A 54 -3.32 -13.95 5.41
C SER A 54 -4.25 -12.87 5.94
N LEU A 55 -4.15 -11.70 5.35
CA LEU A 55 -4.92 -10.51 5.70
C LEU A 55 -5.51 -9.90 4.44
N SER A 56 -6.79 -9.60 4.48
CA SER A 56 -7.43 -8.75 3.48
C SER A 56 -7.65 -7.34 4.01
N VAL A 57 -7.41 -6.34 3.17
CA VAL A 57 -7.49 -4.92 3.51
C VAL A 57 -8.38 -4.23 2.46
N PRO A 58 -9.32 -3.42 2.87
CA PRO A 58 -9.49 -2.77 4.18
C PRO A 58 -10.49 -3.45 5.13
N ASP A 59 -11.05 -4.61 4.83
CA ASP A 59 -12.01 -5.29 5.70
C ASP A 59 -11.37 -5.89 6.97
N LEU A 60 -10.04 -5.98 7.03
CA LEU A 60 -9.23 -6.48 8.13
C LEU A 60 -9.59 -7.91 8.54
N THR A 61 -9.92 -8.76 7.58
CA THR A 61 -10.12 -10.18 7.82
C THR A 61 -8.78 -10.90 7.85
N VAL A 62 -8.47 -11.49 9.00
CA VAL A 62 -7.29 -12.34 9.21
C VAL A 62 -7.69 -13.80 9.08
N TRP A 63 -7.03 -14.53 8.18
CA TRP A 63 -7.26 -15.95 7.95
C TRP A 63 -6.12 -16.78 8.52
N THR A 64 -6.42 -17.76 9.35
CA THR A 64 -5.44 -18.64 9.98
C THR A 64 -5.96 -20.05 10.10
N HIS A 65 -5.06 -21.04 10.24
CA HIS A 65 -5.43 -22.35 10.76
C HIS A 65 -5.47 -22.31 12.29
N LYS A 66 -6.45 -22.96 12.90
CA LYS A 66 -6.50 -23.15 14.35
C LYS A 66 -5.57 -24.27 14.81
N ASP A 67 -5.43 -25.28 13.96
CA ASP A 67 -4.67 -26.47 14.20
C ASP A 67 -3.53 -26.60 13.16
N GLU A 68 -3.15 -27.81 12.83
CA GLU A 68 -2.13 -28.08 11.83
C GLU A 68 -2.49 -27.51 10.46
N LYS A 69 -1.55 -26.80 9.84
CA LYS A 69 -1.69 -26.23 8.49
C LYS A 69 -1.60 -27.33 7.45
N ASN A 70 -2.72 -27.63 6.80
CA ASN A 70 -2.77 -28.52 5.65
C ASN A 70 -4.02 -28.23 4.80
N TRP A 71 -4.11 -28.86 3.64
CA TRP A 71 -5.18 -28.63 2.67
C TRP A 71 -6.57 -29.14 3.11
N TRP A 72 -6.63 -29.97 4.11
CA TRP A 72 -7.88 -30.62 4.56
C TRP A 72 -8.43 -29.98 5.82
N ASN A 73 -7.61 -29.29 6.58
CA ASN A 73 -8.06 -28.60 7.80
C ASN A 73 -8.71 -27.26 7.45
N PRO A 74 -9.83 -26.92 8.09
CA PRO A 74 -10.51 -25.66 7.84
C PRO A 74 -9.66 -24.47 8.29
N ILE A 75 -9.74 -23.39 7.52
CA ILE A 75 -9.22 -22.10 7.94
C ILE A 75 -10.30 -21.31 8.68
N SER A 76 -9.91 -20.41 9.55
CA SER A 76 -10.79 -19.50 10.29
C SER A 76 -10.54 -18.06 9.90
N GLY A 77 -11.60 -17.30 9.67
CA GLY A 77 -11.54 -15.86 9.43
C GLY A 77 -11.93 -15.09 10.70
N THR A 78 -11.12 -14.14 11.10
CA THR A 78 -11.43 -13.19 12.18
C THR A 78 -11.41 -11.78 11.62
N ILE A 79 -12.50 -11.04 11.81
CA ILE A 79 -12.61 -9.66 11.37
C ILE A 79 -12.24 -8.74 12.54
N SER A 80 -11.26 -7.87 12.34
CA SER A 80 -10.91 -6.84 13.32
C SER A 80 -11.74 -5.59 13.07
N PRO A 81 -12.33 -4.99 14.11
CA PRO A 81 -13.02 -3.72 13.96
C PRO A 81 -12.04 -2.63 13.55
N ARG A 82 -12.50 -1.70 12.73
CA ARG A 82 -11.74 -0.51 12.34
C ARG A 82 -12.59 0.73 12.54
N GLU A 83 -11.94 1.82 12.85
CA GLU A 83 -12.56 3.13 12.82
C GLU A 83 -12.39 3.74 11.43
N ALA A 84 -13.46 4.27 10.87
CA ALA A 84 -13.39 5.08 9.67
C ALA A 84 -13.09 6.54 10.07
N SER A 85 -12.11 7.14 9.42
CA SER A 85 -11.80 8.56 9.58
C SER A 85 -11.59 9.19 8.20
N ASP A 86 -11.81 10.49 8.08
CA ASP A 86 -11.59 11.20 6.82
C ASP A 86 -10.09 11.35 6.57
N PRO A 87 -9.53 10.71 5.53
CA PRO A 87 -8.09 10.73 5.25
C PRO A 87 -7.60 12.13 4.85
N LEU A 88 -8.43 12.95 4.23
CA LEU A 88 -8.06 14.31 3.82
C LEU A 88 -7.93 15.23 5.04
N ILE A 89 -8.84 15.11 6.00
CA ILE A 89 -8.75 15.85 7.27
C ILE A 89 -7.50 15.41 8.03
N ASN A 90 -7.23 14.11 8.12
CA ASN A 90 -6.05 13.58 8.78
C ASN A 90 -4.75 14.07 8.12
N GLN A 91 -4.69 14.09 6.79
CA GLN A 91 -3.54 14.58 6.03
C GLN A 91 -3.27 16.06 6.31
N ILE A 92 -4.30 16.91 6.22
CA ILE A 92 -4.17 18.35 6.47
C ILE A 92 -3.79 18.62 7.93
N THR A 93 -4.35 17.89 8.87
CA THR A 93 -4.04 18.00 10.29
C THR A 93 -2.59 17.64 10.55
N ASN A 94 -2.10 16.51 10.05
CA ASN A 94 -0.70 16.11 10.17
C ASN A 94 0.24 17.17 9.55
N PHE A 95 -0.07 17.64 8.34
CA PHE A 95 0.72 18.67 7.69
C PHE A 95 0.82 19.97 8.52
N ALA A 96 -0.32 20.41 9.08
CA ALA A 96 -0.34 21.60 9.94
C ALA A 96 0.48 21.38 11.24
N ASP A 97 0.46 20.19 11.81
CA ASP A 97 1.22 19.88 13.03
C ASP A 97 2.72 19.72 12.74
N VAL A 98 3.11 19.22 11.57
CA VAL A 98 4.51 19.23 11.11
C VAL A 98 5.03 20.67 11.00
N ILE A 99 4.27 21.58 10.36
CA ILE A 99 4.65 22.99 10.27
C ILE A 99 4.85 23.64 11.66
N ARG A 100 4.02 23.25 12.63
CA ARG A 100 4.10 23.76 14.02
C ARG A 100 5.16 23.06 14.87
N GLY A 101 5.89 22.09 14.32
CA GLY A 101 6.88 21.28 15.06
C GLY A 101 6.27 20.35 16.12
N LYS A 102 4.99 19.96 15.97
CA LYS A 102 4.27 19.10 16.92
C LYS A 102 4.25 17.63 16.51
N ALA A 103 4.50 17.34 15.26
CA ALA A 103 4.53 15.99 14.72
C ALA A 103 5.57 15.85 13.61
N ASP A 104 5.97 14.61 13.33
CA ASP A 104 6.72 14.26 12.13
C ASP A 104 5.77 14.00 10.96
N ALA A 105 6.30 14.13 9.75
CA ALA A 105 5.54 13.80 8.55
C ALA A 105 5.28 12.29 8.48
N LEU A 106 4.01 11.88 8.40
CA LEU A 106 3.61 10.48 8.22
C LEU A 106 4.10 9.92 6.88
N VAL A 107 4.08 10.75 5.84
CA VAL A 107 4.62 10.43 4.51
C VAL A 107 5.57 11.54 4.14
N THR A 108 6.83 11.19 3.93
CA THR A 108 7.88 12.15 3.59
C THR A 108 8.01 12.32 2.07
N GLY A 109 8.70 13.38 1.65
CA GLY A 109 9.07 13.54 0.24
C GLY A 109 9.95 12.39 -0.29
N LEU A 110 10.74 11.76 0.59
CA LEU A 110 11.53 10.57 0.24
C LEU A 110 10.65 9.35 -0.04
N ASP A 111 9.57 9.16 0.72
CA ASP A 111 8.61 8.07 0.48
C ASP A 111 7.88 8.28 -0.85
N GLY A 112 7.49 9.52 -1.15
CA GLY A 112 6.92 9.88 -2.45
C GLY A 112 7.88 9.60 -3.61
N LEU A 113 9.16 9.93 -3.44
CA LEU A 113 10.18 9.66 -4.46
C LEU A 113 10.39 8.15 -4.66
N LYS A 114 10.46 7.35 -3.59
CA LYS A 114 10.56 5.88 -3.72
C LYS A 114 9.40 5.30 -4.51
N THR A 115 8.18 5.79 -4.26
CA THR A 115 7.00 5.37 -5.02
C THR A 115 7.12 5.73 -6.50
N LEU A 116 7.59 6.93 -6.82
CA LEU A 116 7.80 7.36 -8.20
C LEU A 116 8.84 6.50 -8.93
N LEU A 117 9.96 6.17 -8.27
CA LEU A 117 10.98 5.30 -8.84
C LEU A 117 10.45 3.90 -9.18
N VAL A 118 9.55 3.35 -8.35
CA VAL A 118 8.88 2.08 -8.65
C VAL A 118 7.98 2.21 -9.87
N ILE A 119 7.22 3.30 -9.99
CA ILE A 119 6.36 3.55 -11.15
C ILE A 119 7.17 3.66 -12.44
N GLU A 120 8.28 4.40 -12.43
CA GLU A 120 9.19 4.53 -13.57
C GLU A 120 9.82 3.16 -13.95
N ALA A 121 10.20 2.37 -12.95
CA ALA A 121 10.74 1.03 -13.19
C ALA A 121 9.68 0.09 -13.82
N ILE A 122 8.43 0.16 -13.41
CA ILE A 122 7.32 -0.60 -14.01
C ILE A 122 7.13 -0.19 -15.47
N GLN A 123 7.13 1.10 -15.78
CA GLN A 123 7.01 1.59 -17.14
C GLN A 123 8.16 1.09 -18.02
N LYS A 124 9.39 1.25 -17.53
CA LYS A 124 10.58 0.78 -18.23
C LYS A 124 10.58 -0.72 -18.44
N ALA A 125 10.19 -1.51 -17.45
CA ALA A 125 10.06 -2.97 -17.57
C ALA A 125 9.03 -3.36 -18.64
N ALA A 126 7.91 -2.65 -18.72
CA ALA A 126 6.90 -2.89 -19.75
C ALA A 126 7.41 -2.58 -21.17
N GLU A 127 8.17 -1.48 -21.33
CA GLU A 127 8.76 -1.07 -22.62
C GLU A 127 9.86 -2.03 -23.09
N THR A 128 10.77 -2.37 -22.18
CA THR A 128 11.95 -3.20 -22.49
C THR A 128 11.66 -4.71 -22.44
N ARG A 129 10.57 -5.10 -21.79
CA ARG A 129 10.21 -6.51 -21.49
C ARG A 129 11.29 -7.25 -20.72
N THR A 130 11.98 -6.55 -19.81
CA THR A 130 13.03 -7.08 -18.96
C THR A 130 12.78 -6.73 -17.51
N LEU A 131 13.44 -7.44 -16.60
CA LEU A 131 13.49 -7.06 -15.19
C LEU A 131 14.27 -5.73 -15.09
N VAL A 132 13.74 -4.81 -14.28
CA VAL A 132 14.35 -3.51 -13.99
C VAL A 132 14.56 -3.40 -12.49
N GLU A 133 15.77 -3.15 -12.07
CA GLU A 133 16.10 -2.86 -10.68
C GLU A 133 15.70 -1.43 -10.32
N VAL A 134 15.11 -1.27 -9.12
CA VAL A 134 14.73 0.04 -8.57
C VAL A 134 15.90 0.57 -7.75
N GLU A 135 16.71 1.43 -8.33
CA GLU A 135 17.83 2.06 -7.65
C GLU A 135 17.38 3.32 -6.90
N CYS A 136 17.41 3.28 -5.56
CA CYS A 136 17.21 4.46 -4.72
C CYS A 136 18.56 4.99 -4.22
N SER A 137 19.44 5.38 -5.14
CA SER A 137 20.77 5.94 -4.82
C SER A 137 20.69 7.45 -4.50
N LEU A 138 19.83 7.85 -3.57
CA LEU A 138 19.86 9.20 -3.05
C LEU A 138 20.99 9.36 -2.03
N LYS A 139 22.13 9.88 -2.47
CA LYS A 139 23.03 10.58 -1.58
C LYS A 139 22.38 11.91 -1.22
N ILE A 140 21.54 11.92 -0.18
CA ILE A 140 21.09 13.18 0.42
C ILE A 140 22.35 13.83 0.98
N SER A 141 22.86 14.82 0.27
CA SER A 141 23.90 15.70 0.82
C SER A 141 23.24 16.48 1.95
N THR A 142 23.54 16.12 3.17
CA THR A 142 23.14 16.85 4.38
C THR A 142 23.94 18.15 4.54
N ASN A 143 24.31 18.80 3.43
CA ASN A 143 24.97 20.09 3.46
C ASN A 143 23.94 21.19 3.69
N GLY A 144 23.80 21.59 4.95
CA GLY A 144 23.57 22.97 5.34
C GLY A 144 22.19 23.55 5.18
N VAL A 145 21.28 23.26 6.12
CA VAL A 145 20.40 24.32 6.60
C VAL A 145 20.83 24.64 8.03
N ALA A 146 21.81 25.52 8.15
CA ALA A 146 22.06 26.23 9.40
C ALA A 146 20.87 27.17 9.60
N ALA A 147 20.16 26.99 10.72
CA ALA A 147 19.15 27.93 11.18
C ALA A 147 19.77 29.33 11.34
N GLN A 148 19.18 30.30 10.70
CA GLN A 148 19.25 31.70 11.08
C GLN A 148 17.95 32.09 11.78
#